data_0838fbeb1d170f9ed5605b98314accaf
#
_entry.id   0838fbeb1d170f9ed5605b98314accaf
#
_cell.length_a   1.000
_cell.length_b   1.000
_cell.length_c   1.000
_cell.angle_alpha   90.00
_cell.angle_beta   90.00
_cell.angle_gamma   90.00
#
_symmetry.space_group_name_H-M   'P 1'
#
loop_
_entity.id
_entity.type
_entity.pdbx_description
1 polymer ?
#
loop_
_entity_poly.entity_id
_entity_poly.type
_entity_poly.pdbx_seq_one_letter_code
_entity_poly.pdbx_strand_id
1 'polypeptide(L)'
;MFAPCSGWGFGRLRLSHFRVGAGRAAGSWACRAGSAREYGSGGGQRQPGPEPTVSRPGLARQALKEWALLVSPFGRLRARLPCHLAVRPLDPLTYPDGDRVLVAVRSAEGGARGLAGLQVKYDEALKEVTIVSDTIDPQASVEVNAPLKFDLNIKSSGSGCVKVQNIECDNCKIETEQGTGILQSVKSQKLHVQTKGGKVICLGTVYGNINIHASDKSTVTIDKLQGSTVNISTEDGLLEAKYLYTESSFLSSAAXDITLGNMHGNITLHSNMGNITVDSSSGCLKASTHLGAIDVYVSQLGKVELKSHEGSILVKVASSLQARLELSGKEVDVNSEVHVQEMAEAHKDDGVIITGLMNQASKHEKWIKADAPKGTINFRSQSWFQSLKLQD
;
A
#
# COMPACT_ATOMS: atom_id res chain seq x y z
N MET A 1 -12.76 17.79 20.93
CA MET A 1 -12.38 17.32 21.10
C MET A 1 -11.42 16.69 20.49
N PHE A 2 -11.12 16.31 19.54
CA PHE A 2 -10.17 15.76 18.99
C PHE A 2 -9.53 16.44 17.97
N ALA A 3 -9.60 17.61 17.89
CA ALA A 3 -8.99 18.42 16.89
C ALA A 3 -7.57 18.09 16.68
N PRO A 4 -6.84 17.86 17.61
CA PRO A 4 -5.45 17.71 17.37
C PRO A 4 -5.15 16.62 16.39
N CYS A 5 -5.82 15.56 16.45
CA CYS A 5 -5.50 14.52 15.57
C CYS A 5 -6.03 14.75 14.20
N SER A 6 -7.10 15.50 14.10
CA SER A 6 -7.59 15.65 12.78
C SER A 6 -6.99 16.80 12.12
N GLY A 7 -6.32 17.63 12.79
CA GLY A 7 -5.80 18.76 12.14
C GLY A 7 -4.52 18.60 11.44
N TRP A 8 -3.99 17.48 11.33
CA TRP A 8 -2.74 17.39 10.74
C TRP A 8 -2.76 17.82 9.39
N GLY A 9 -2.13 18.74 9.08
CA GLY A 9 -2.13 19.31 7.86
C GLY A 9 -1.60 18.48 6.84
N PHE A 10 -2.32 17.77 6.15
CA PHE A 10 -1.84 17.03 5.16
C PHE A 10 -1.25 17.82 4.12
N GLY A 11 -1.63 18.93 3.88
CA GLY A 11 -1.09 19.68 2.84
C GLY A 11 0.29 19.99 3.06
N ARG A 12 0.71 20.03 4.19
CA ARG A 12 1.98 20.41 4.36
C ARG A 12 2.91 19.38 4.04
N LEU A 13 2.58 18.23 3.89
CA LEU A 13 3.52 17.26 3.65
C LEU A 13 4.00 17.30 2.33
N ARG A 14 5.08 17.77 2.07
CA ARG A 14 5.62 17.83 0.85
C ARG A 14 6.22 16.62 0.56
N LEU A 15 5.91 15.76 -0.11
CA LEU A 15 6.52 14.63 -0.47
C LEU A 15 7.30 14.65 -1.57
N SER A 16 7.51 15.47 -2.00
CA SER A 16 8.23 15.52 -3.13
C SER A 16 9.28 14.62 -3.15
N HIS A 17 10.25 14.86 -3.52
CA HIS A 17 11.37 14.11 -3.68
C HIS A 17 11.28 12.70 -3.45
N PHE A 18 10.40 12.09 -3.61
CA PHE A 18 10.42 10.78 -3.36
C PHE A 18 10.70 10.14 -4.56
N ARG A 19 11.83 9.83 -4.93
CA ARG A 19 12.14 9.32 -6.10
C ARG A 19 11.99 7.96 -6.16
N VAL A 20 11.50 7.38 -6.95
CA VAL A 20 11.32 6.13 -7.09
C VAL A 20 12.25 5.45 -7.81
N GLY A 21 12.64 4.50 -7.66
CA GLY A 21 13.62 3.88 -8.33
C GLY A 21 13.11 3.50 -9.53
N ALA A 22 12.87 4.28 -10.17
CA ALA A 22 12.45 4.03 -11.38
C ALA A 22 12.95 2.95 -12.10
N GLY A 23 14.01 2.82 -12.14
CA GLY A 23 14.51 1.88 -12.95
C GLY A 23 13.86 0.62 -12.91
N ARG A 24 13.61 0.21 -11.94
CA ARG A 24 13.14 -0.96 -11.89
C ARG A 24 12.00 -1.20 -12.62
N ALA A 25 11.42 -0.40 -13.04
CA ALA A 25 10.29 -0.56 -13.74
C ALA A 25 10.39 -1.67 -14.58
N ALA A 26 11.42 -1.87 -14.94
CA ALA A 26 11.59 -2.83 -15.82
C ALA A 26 10.79 -3.96 -15.40
N GLY A 27 10.69 -4.16 -14.33
CA GLY A 27 10.07 -5.34 -14.01
C GLY A 27 8.68 -5.32 -14.33
N SER A 28 8.35 -4.72 -15.32
CA SER A 28 7.03 -4.64 -15.64
C SER A 28 6.31 -5.92 -15.62
N TRP A 29 6.84 -6.92 -16.06
CA TRP A 29 6.05 -8.08 -16.12
C TRP A 29 6.36 -8.99 -14.98
N ALA A 30 6.41 -8.45 -13.86
CA ALA A 30 6.74 -9.23 -12.74
C ALA A 30 5.72 -10.28 -12.46
N CYS A 31 4.66 -10.22 -13.09
CA CYS A 31 3.71 -11.20 -12.76
C CYS A 31 4.00 -12.55 -13.32
N ARG A 32 4.93 -12.60 -14.25
CA ARG A 32 5.20 -13.79 -14.81
C ARG A 32 5.79 -14.69 -13.91
N ALA A 33 5.70 -15.83 -14.07
CA ALA A 33 6.31 -16.79 -13.36
C ALA A 33 7.20 -16.45 -12.30
N GLY A 34 6.90 -16.54 -11.23
CA GLY A 34 7.77 -16.32 -10.17
C GLY A 34 8.40 -15.05 -10.08
N SER A 35 8.12 -14.28 -10.97
CA SER A 35 8.81 -13.07 -10.99
C SER A 35 8.51 -12.31 -9.75
N ALA A 36 7.50 -12.55 -9.12
CA ALA A 36 7.23 -11.72 -8.00
C ALA A 36 8.33 -11.76 -7.03
N ARG A 37 8.94 -12.85 -6.84
CA ARG A 37 9.89 -12.80 -5.93
C ARG A 37 11.04 -12.11 -6.32
N GLU A 38 11.46 -12.30 -7.45
CA GLU A 38 12.63 -11.66 -7.79
C GLU A 38 12.38 -10.27 -7.75
N TYR A 39 11.26 -9.81 -7.90
CA TYR A 39 11.02 -8.46 -7.93
C TYR A 39 11.38 -7.94 -6.61
N GLY A 40 11.03 -8.57 -5.62
CA GLY A 40 11.35 -8.01 -4.40
C GLY A 40 12.74 -8.20 -4.04
N SER A 41 13.31 -9.14 -4.51
CA SER A 41 14.62 -9.34 -4.05
C SER A 41 15.44 -8.33 -4.58
N GLY A 42 14.96 -7.51 -5.14
CA GLY A 42 15.75 -6.50 -5.50
C GLY A 42 16.66 -6.94 -6.31
N GLY A 43 16.38 -7.77 -6.86
CA GLY A 43 17.31 -8.20 -7.58
C GLY A 43 17.97 -7.23 -8.16
N GLY A 44 17.59 -6.31 -7.93
CA GLY A 44 18.23 -5.34 -8.49
C GLY A 44 19.59 -5.53 -8.66
N GLN A 45 20.07 -6.06 -8.04
CA GLN A 45 21.36 -6.11 -8.17
C GLN A 45 21.74 -6.76 -9.29
N ARG A 46 21.28 -7.40 -9.68
CA ARG A 46 21.75 -7.99 -10.71
C ARG A 46 21.58 -7.46 -11.82
N GLN A 47 21.39 -6.83 -12.19
CA GLN A 47 21.31 -6.44 -13.13
C GLN A 47 21.83 -6.49 -14.10
N PRO A 48 22.16 -6.53 -14.30
CA PRO A 48 22.75 -6.55 -15.15
C PRO A 48 22.56 -6.69 -16.22
N GLY A 49 22.44 -6.87 -16.37
CA GLY A 49 22.35 -7.09 -17.18
C GLY A 49 22.10 -6.96 -18.12
N PRO A 50 22.15 -6.69 -18.37
CA PRO A 50 21.94 -6.57 -19.28
C PRO A 50 21.73 -7.00 -20.26
N GLU A 51 21.60 -7.21 -20.28
CA GLU A 51 21.48 -7.65 -20.86
C GLU A 51 21.22 -8.11 -21.83
N PRO A 52 21.49 -8.15 -21.85
CA PRO A 52 21.44 -8.94 -22.70
C PRO A 52 20.38 -9.07 -23.36
N THR A 53 19.72 -9.12 -22.83
CA THR A 53 18.62 -9.13 -23.33
C THR A 53 18.51 -8.68 -24.52
N VAL A 54 19.08 -8.02 -24.66
CA VAL A 54 19.08 -7.48 -25.78
C VAL A 54 18.95 -8.33 -26.85
N SER A 55 19.59 -9.18 -26.89
CA SER A 55 19.58 -9.87 -27.94
C SER A 55 18.32 -10.39 -28.37
N ARG A 56 17.80 -11.18 -27.96
CA ARG A 56 16.74 -11.69 -28.42
C ARG A 56 15.63 -11.03 -28.31
N PRO A 57 15.57 -10.12 -27.74
CA PRO A 57 14.50 -9.38 -27.51
C PRO A 57 13.74 -9.11 -28.72
N GLY A 58 14.34 -8.80 -29.63
CA GLY A 58 13.64 -8.32 -30.71
C GLY A 58 12.57 -9.25 -31.12
N LEU A 59 12.83 -10.41 -31.19
CA LEU A 59 11.88 -11.28 -31.58
C LEU A 59 10.77 -11.41 -30.62
N ALA A 60 10.98 -11.65 -29.49
CA ALA A 60 9.94 -11.86 -28.57
C ALA A 60 9.14 -10.65 -28.31
N ARG A 61 9.70 -9.51 -28.56
CA ARG A 61 8.98 -8.35 -28.26
C ARG A 61 8.25 -7.70 -29.36
N GLN A 62 8.28 -8.24 -30.51
CA GLN A 62 7.57 -7.60 -31.58
C GLN A 62 6.09 -7.71 -31.35
N ALA A 63 5.35 -6.70 -31.67
CA ALA A 63 3.92 -6.73 -31.51
C ALA A 63 3.27 -7.61 -32.55
N LEU A 64 2.33 -8.43 -32.13
CA LEU A 64 1.61 -9.27 -33.04
C LEU A 64 0.51 -8.46 -33.71
N LYS A 65 0.00 -7.45 -33.05
CA LYS A 65 -1.03 -6.61 -33.63
C LYS A 65 -1.02 -5.31 -32.89
N GLU A 66 -1.31 -4.22 -33.59
CA GLU A 66 -1.30 -2.91 -33.00
C GLU A 66 -2.51 -2.11 -33.41
N TRP A 67 -2.97 -1.22 -32.59
CA TRP A 67 -4.04 -0.31 -32.92
C TRP A 67 -3.61 1.09 -32.48
N ALA A 68 -4.06 2.10 -33.22
CA ALA A 68 -3.87 3.49 -32.82
C ALA A 68 -5.22 4.15 -32.97
N LEU A 69 -5.80 4.58 -31.88
CA LEU A 69 -7.13 5.15 -31.92
C LEU A 69 -7.07 6.63 -31.61
N LEU A 70 -7.85 7.42 -32.34
CA LEU A 70 -7.93 8.85 -32.09
C LEU A 70 -9.04 9.01 -31.06
N VAL A 71 -8.73 9.59 -29.94
CA VAL A 71 -9.67 9.67 -28.82
C VAL A 71 -9.69 11.04 -28.16
N SER A 72 -10.69 11.30 -27.34
CA SER A 72 -10.69 12.49 -26.51
C SER A 72 -9.63 12.32 -25.42
N PRO A 73 -8.87 13.34 -25.10
CA PRO A 73 -7.85 13.21 -24.05
C PRO A 73 -8.44 12.97 -22.65
N PHE A 74 -9.73 13.18 -22.47
CA PHE A 74 -10.36 13.02 -21.18
C PHE A 74 -11.38 11.90 -21.18
N GLY A 75 -11.06 10.82 -21.75
CA GLY A 75 -11.95 9.67 -21.81
C GLY A 75 -11.64 8.62 -20.78
N ARG A 76 -11.98 7.38 -21.09
CA ARG A 76 -11.79 6.28 -20.17
C ARG A 76 -11.44 4.99 -20.88
N LEU A 77 -10.82 4.09 -20.17
CA LEU A 77 -10.47 2.79 -20.69
C LEU A 77 -11.25 1.74 -19.91
N ARG A 78 -11.91 0.85 -20.63
CA ARG A 78 -12.58 -0.28 -20.02
C ARG A 78 -11.91 -1.52 -20.57
N ALA A 79 -11.27 -2.33 -19.71
CA ALA A 79 -10.55 -3.53 -20.15
C ALA A 79 -11.07 -4.75 -19.41
N ARG A 80 -11.32 -5.84 -20.17
CA ARG A 80 -11.77 -7.11 -19.60
C ARG A 80 -10.97 -8.19 -20.29
N LEU A 81 -9.93 -8.68 -19.63
CA LEU A 81 -8.98 -9.58 -20.29
C LEU A 81 -8.53 -10.70 -19.37
N PRO A 82 -8.21 -11.86 -19.91
CA PRO A 82 -7.66 -12.95 -19.13
C PRO A 82 -6.14 -12.96 -19.19
N CYS A 83 -5.54 -12.02 -19.90
CA CYS A 83 -4.09 -12.00 -20.10
C CYS A 83 -3.50 -10.80 -19.37
N HIS A 84 -2.21 -10.59 -19.52
CA HIS A 84 -1.54 -9.51 -18.86
C HIS A 84 -1.85 -8.19 -19.52
N LEU A 85 -1.92 -7.12 -18.73
CA LEU A 85 -2.22 -5.79 -19.24
C LEU A 85 -1.34 -4.77 -18.57
N ALA A 86 -0.71 -3.91 -19.34
CA ALA A 86 0.05 -2.78 -18.82
C ALA A 86 -0.50 -1.50 -19.39
N VAL A 87 -0.68 -0.47 -18.56
CA VAL A 87 -1.20 0.81 -18.99
C VAL A 87 -0.24 1.90 -18.53
N ARG A 88 0.17 2.77 -19.44
CA ARG A 88 1.02 3.89 -19.09
C ARG A 88 0.65 5.07 -19.94
N PRO A 89 1.13 6.26 -19.60
CA PRO A 89 0.69 7.43 -20.36
C PRO A 89 1.34 7.50 -21.70
N LEU A 90 0.64 8.15 -22.60
CA LEU A 90 1.11 8.41 -23.92
C LEU A 90 2.31 9.32 -23.81
N ASP A 91 3.28 9.20 -24.69
CA ASP A 91 4.45 10.05 -24.71
C ASP A 91 4.04 11.47 -25.10
N PRO A 92 4.21 12.44 -24.23
CA PRO A 92 3.75 13.80 -24.57
C PRO A 92 4.57 14.47 -25.64
N LEU A 93 5.80 14.02 -25.87
CA LEU A 93 6.58 14.65 -26.92
C LEU A 93 6.12 14.16 -28.28
N THR A 94 5.72 12.92 -28.38
CA THR A 94 5.26 12.41 -29.67
C THR A 94 3.80 12.78 -29.89
N TYR A 95 3.01 12.83 -28.85
CA TYR A 95 1.59 13.14 -28.98
C TYR A 95 1.22 14.30 -28.06
N PRO A 96 1.61 15.51 -28.42
CA PRO A 96 1.39 16.64 -27.53
C PRO A 96 -0.07 16.95 -27.26
N ASP A 97 -0.99 16.56 -28.15
CA ASP A 97 -2.40 16.82 -27.91
C ASP A 97 -3.03 15.75 -27.02
N GLY A 98 -2.31 14.69 -26.72
CA GLY A 98 -2.82 13.66 -25.86
C GLY A 98 -4.09 13.02 -26.37
N ASP A 99 -4.19 12.80 -27.65
CA ASP A 99 -5.43 12.36 -28.27
C ASP A 99 -5.34 10.99 -28.92
N ARG A 100 -4.49 10.11 -28.39
CA ARG A 100 -4.37 8.79 -28.95
C ARG A 100 -4.40 7.75 -27.86
N VAL A 101 -4.88 6.57 -28.20
CA VAL A 101 -4.65 5.39 -27.41
C VAL A 101 -3.95 4.39 -28.31
N LEU A 102 -2.79 3.89 -27.88
CA LEU A 102 -2.03 2.93 -28.65
C LEU A 102 -2.12 1.60 -27.93
N VAL A 103 -2.47 0.55 -28.64
CA VAL A 103 -2.62 -0.77 -28.04
C VAL A 103 -1.74 -1.73 -28.82
N ALA A 104 -0.96 -2.54 -28.13
CA ALA A 104 -0.11 -3.55 -28.77
C ALA A 104 -0.28 -4.87 -28.06
N VAL A 105 -0.33 -5.95 -28.79
CA VAL A 105 -0.42 -7.28 -28.22
C VAL A 105 0.90 -7.98 -28.52
N ARG A 106 1.50 -8.58 -27.48
CA ARG A 106 2.76 -9.27 -27.62
C ARG A 106 2.66 -10.65 -27.00
N SER A 107 3.52 -11.52 -27.44
CA SER A 107 3.58 -12.86 -26.89
C SER A 107 5.00 -13.34 -26.97
N ALA A 108 5.48 -13.98 -25.95
CA ALA A 108 6.84 -14.46 -25.95
C ALA A 108 7.05 -15.57 -26.96
N GLU A 109 6.02 -16.23 -27.35
CA GLU A 109 6.20 -17.30 -28.26
C GLU A 109 5.88 -16.98 -29.68
N GLY A 110 5.74 -15.76 -30.01
CA GLY A 110 5.54 -15.38 -31.39
C GLY A 110 4.11 -15.51 -31.90
N GLY A 111 3.22 -16.02 -31.15
CA GLY A 111 1.83 -16.12 -31.54
C GLY A 111 0.97 -16.16 -30.33
N ALA A 112 -0.27 -15.82 -30.44
CA ALA A 112 -1.18 -15.86 -29.32
C ALA A 112 -2.52 -16.44 -29.78
N ARG A 113 -2.99 -17.45 -29.06
CA ARG A 113 -4.24 -18.05 -29.41
C ARG A 113 -5.31 -17.05 -29.08
N GLY A 114 -6.38 -17.05 -29.86
CA GLY A 114 -7.49 -16.16 -29.57
C GLY A 114 -7.29 -14.71 -29.90
N LEU A 115 -6.22 -14.38 -30.60
CA LEU A 115 -5.96 -12.98 -30.92
C LEU A 115 -7.10 -12.41 -31.75
N ALA A 116 -7.70 -13.16 -32.61
CA ALA A 116 -8.77 -12.63 -33.44
C ALA A 116 -10.00 -12.27 -32.60
N GLY A 117 -10.13 -12.83 -31.44
CA GLY A 117 -11.25 -12.51 -30.59
C GLY A 117 -11.05 -11.29 -29.73
N LEU A 118 -9.93 -10.63 -29.84
CA LEU A 118 -9.69 -9.45 -29.04
C LEU A 118 -10.34 -8.26 -29.73
N GLN A 119 -11.20 -7.55 -29.00
CA GLN A 119 -11.88 -6.40 -29.55
C GLN A 119 -11.28 -5.14 -28.96
N VAL A 120 -10.93 -4.19 -29.81
CA VAL A 120 -10.42 -2.90 -29.40
C VAL A 120 -11.25 -1.87 -30.13
N LYS A 121 -12.05 -1.07 -29.42
CA LYS A 121 -12.93 -0.11 -30.00
C LYS A 121 -13.00 1.16 -29.24
N TYR A 122 -13.36 2.25 -29.90
CA TYR A 122 -13.56 3.54 -29.25
C TYR A 122 -15.01 3.96 -29.50
N ASP A 123 -15.71 4.29 -28.42
CA ASP A 123 -17.08 4.79 -28.52
C ASP A 123 -16.99 6.29 -28.27
N GLU A 124 -17.22 7.09 -29.32
CA GLU A 124 -17.04 8.50 -29.19
C GLU A 124 -18.08 9.14 -28.30
N ALA A 125 -19.27 8.63 -28.25
CA ALA A 125 -20.29 9.22 -27.40
C ALA A 125 -19.95 9.03 -25.91
N LEU A 126 -19.41 7.89 -25.55
CA LEU A 126 -19.02 7.65 -24.18
C LEU A 126 -17.58 8.04 -23.90
N LYS A 127 -16.82 8.35 -24.91
CA LYS A 127 -15.39 8.65 -24.81
C LYS A 127 -14.69 7.47 -24.15
N GLU A 128 -15.07 6.27 -24.54
CA GLU A 128 -14.55 5.09 -23.90
C GLU A 128 -13.86 4.14 -24.87
N VAL A 129 -12.65 3.76 -24.54
CA VAL A 129 -11.93 2.72 -25.27
C VAL A 129 -12.22 1.41 -24.55
N THR A 130 -12.66 0.41 -25.29
CA THR A 130 -12.96 -0.90 -24.75
C THR A 130 -11.97 -1.89 -25.32
N ILE A 131 -11.32 -2.68 -24.45
CA ILE A 131 -10.39 -3.72 -24.86
C ILE A 131 -10.86 -4.98 -24.16
N VAL A 132 -11.47 -5.89 -24.89
CA VAL A 132 -12.08 -7.07 -24.27
C VAL A 132 -11.81 -8.34 -25.05
N SER A 133 -11.62 -9.42 -24.35
CA SER A 133 -11.54 -10.75 -24.91
C SER A 133 -11.72 -11.75 -23.77
N ASP A 134 -12.37 -12.86 -24.03
CA ASP A 134 -12.39 -13.91 -23.04
C ASP A 134 -11.68 -15.12 -23.61
N THR A 135 -11.09 -15.03 -24.81
CA THR A 135 -10.43 -16.17 -25.43
C THR A 135 -8.96 -15.97 -25.71
N ILE A 136 -8.44 -14.75 -25.56
CA ILE A 136 -7.05 -14.53 -25.90
C ILE A 136 -6.14 -15.34 -24.96
N ASP A 137 -5.02 -15.79 -25.45
CA ASP A 137 -4.08 -16.59 -24.72
C ASP A 137 -3.72 -15.91 -23.40
N PRO A 138 -3.87 -16.54 -22.27
CA PRO A 138 -3.53 -15.89 -21.00
C PRO A 138 -2.08 -15.49 -20.86
N GLN A 139 -1.18 -16.05 -21.67
CA GLN A 139 0.21 -15.70 -21.61
C GLN A 139 0.52 -14.49 -22.49
N ALA A 140 -0.44 -14.01 -23.24
CA ALA A 140 -0.20 -12.82 -24.05
C ALA A 140 -0.13 -11.59 -23.17
N SER A 141 0.39 -10.50 -23.70
CA SER A 141 0.47 -9.24 -23.00
C SER A 141 -0.14 -8.16 -23.86
N VAL A 142 -1.01 -7.36 -23.28
CA VAL A 142 -1.61 -6.21 -23.96
C VAL A 142 -1.00 -4.98 -23.32
N GLU A 143 -0.40 -4.11 -24.13
CA GLU A 143 0.22 -2.91 -23.65
C GLU A 143 -0.55 -1.73 -24.18
N VAL A 144 -0.91 -0.79 -23.32
CA VAL A 144 -1.72 0.36 -23.67
C VAL A 144 -1.01 1.63 -23.27
N ASN A 145 -0.88 2.56 -24.23
CA ASN A 145 -0.45 3.90 -23.91
C ASN A 145 -1.68 4.77 -24.05
N ALA A 146 -2.08 5.45 -23.01
CA ALA A 146 -3.31 6.21 -23.01
C ALA A 146 -3.08 7.63 -22.53
N PRO A 147 -3.98 8.55 -22.82
CA PRO A 147 -3.81 9.90 -22.31
C PRO A 147 -3.66 9.91 -20.79
N LEU A 148 -2.84 10.79 -20.28
CA LEU A 148 -2.50 10.86 -18.89
C LEU A 148 -3.74 10.89 -17.99
N LYS A 149 -4.78 11.58 -18.40
CA LYS A 149 -5.95 11.79 -17.57
C LYS A 149 -7.06 10.78 -17.78
N PHE A 150 -6.78 9.70 -18.45
CA PHE A 150 -7.83 8.72 -18.71
C PHE A 150 -8.23 8.02 -17.43
N ASP A 151 -9.52 7.87 -17.22
CA ASP A 151 -10.01 7.04 -16.13
C ASP A 151 -9.86 5.58 -16.55
N LEU A 152 -9.68 4.71 -15.58
CA LEU A 152 -9.41 3.31 -15.86
C LEU A 152 -10.42 2.42 -15.14
N ASN A 153 -10.91 1.40 -15.84
CA ASN A 153 -11.79 0.41 -15.27
C ASN A 153 -11.33 -0.93 -15.83
N ILE A 154 -10.53 -1.64 -15.05
CA ILE A 154 -9.83 -2.82 -15.51
C ILE A 154 -10.24 -4.04 -14.73
N LYS A 155 -10.56 -5.12 -15.40
CA LYS A 155 -10.86 -6.35 -14.73
C LYS A 155 -10.07 -7.45 -15.43
N SER A 156 -9.25 -8.17 -14.68
CA SER A 156 -8.44 -9.23 -15.20
C SER A 156 -8.89 -10.54 -14.62
N SER A 157 -9.18 -11.52 -15.47
CA SER A 157 -9.60 -12.81 -15.00
C SER A 157 -8.44 -13.79 -15.02
N GLY A 158 -8.59 -14.88 -14.31
CA GLY A 158 -7.54 -15.89 -14.28
C GLY A 158 -6.26 -15.36 -13.66
N SER A 159 -5.14 -15.66 -14.27
CA SER A 159 -3.86 -15.26 -13.75
C SER A 159 -3.30 -14.01 -14.42
N GLY A 160 -4.12 -13.32 -15.19
CA GLY A 160 -3.62 -12.11 -15.84
C GLY A 160 -3.23 -11.04 -14.86
N CYS A 161 -2.06 -10.44 -15.06
CA CYS A 161 -1.59 -9.40 -14.18
C CYS A 161 -1.83 -8.04 -14.78
N VAL A 162 -2.00 -7.04 -13.93
CA VAL A 162 -2.29 -5.69 -14.39
C VAL A 162 -1.24 -4.76 -13.81
N LYS A 163 -0.62 -3.94 -14.66
CA LYS A 163 0.30 -2.93 -14.18
C LYS A 163 -0.12 -1.58 -14.72
N VAL A 164 -0.30 -0.60 -13.82
CA VAL A 164 -0.66 0.76 -14.21
C VAL A 164 0.42 1.67 -13.69
N GLN A 165 1.00 2.50 -14.55
CA GLN A 165 2.03 3.40 -14.11
C GLN A 165 1.85 4.80 -14.61
N ASN A 166 2.15 5.74 -13.78
CA ASN A 166 2.22 7.17 -14.11
C ASN A 166 0.94 7.80 -14.65
N ILE A 167 -0.21 7.26 -14.33
CA ILE A 167 -1.49 7.80 -14.77
C ILE A 167 -2.01 8.75 -13.69
N GLU A 168 -2.66 9.84 -14.11
CA GLU A 168 -3.28 10.78 -13.20
C GLU A 168 -4.72 10.95 -13.63
N CYS A 169 -5.65 10.44 -12.87
CA CYS A 169 -7.04 10.47 -13.32
C CYS A 169 -7.99 10.67 -12.15
N ASP A 170 -9.27 10.76 -12.44
CA ASP A 170 -10.26 10.90 -11.39
C ASP A 170 -10.65 9.55 -10.83
N ASN A 171 -10.85 8.57 -11.65
CA ASN A 171 -11.29 7.25 -11.19
C ASN A 171 -10.41 6.16 -11.75
N CYS A 172 -9.91 5.30 -10.86
CA CYS A 172 -9.10 4.17 -11.29
C CYS A 172 -9.58 2.95 -10.53
N LYS A 173 -10.13 1.97 -11.26
CA LYS A 173 -10.65 0.77 -10.66
C LYS A 173 -9.97 -0.42 -11.28
N ILE A 174 -9.39 -1.28 -10.45
CA ILE A 174 -8.67 -2.45 -10.92
C ILE A 174 -9.14 -3.66 -10.12
N GLU A 175 -9.55 -4.71 -10.81
CA GLU A 175 -9.94 -5.95 -10.17
C GLU A 175 -9.15 -7.07 -10.79
N THR A 176 -8.55 -7.94 -9.98
CA THR A 176 -7.83 -9.10 -10.49
C THR A 176 -8.36 -10.34 -9.78
N GLU A 177 -8.17 -11.50 -10.38
CA GLU A 177 -8.53 -12.73 -9.72
C GLU A 177 -7.28 -13.33 -9.10
N GLN A 178 -6.39 -13.94 -9.87
CA GLN A 178 -5.20 -14.54 -9.34
C GLN A 178 -3.93 -13.76 -9.73
N GLY A 179 -4.05 -12.83 -10.62
CA GLY A 179 -2.88 -12.09 -11.08
C GLY A 179 -2.52 -10.96 -10.13
N THR A 180 -1.30 -10.47 -10.24
CA THR A 180 -0.84 -9.37 -9.42
C THR A 180 -1.31 -8.04 -9.99
N GLY A 181 -1.75 -7.15 -9.13
CA GLY A 181 -2.05 -5.80 -9.53
C GLY A 181 -0.91 -4.90 -9.07
N ILE A 182 -0.28 -4.18 -9.97
CA ILE A 182 0.82 -3.30 -9.65
C ILE A 182 0.45 -1.88 -10.02
N LEU A 183 0.56 -0.97 -9.06
CA LEU A 183 0.33 0.45 -9.34
C LEU A 183 1.63 1.16 -9.06
N GLN A 184 2.15 1.89 -10.01
CA GLN A 184 3.40 2.59 -9.83
C GLN A 184 3.20 4.05 -10.11
N SER A 185 3.39 4.89 -9.13
CA SER A 185 3.30 6.34 -9.28
C SER A 185 1.97 6.78 -9.88
N VAL A 186 0.88 6.26 -9.34
CA VAL A 186 -0.45 6.56 -9.84
C VAL A 186 -1.11 7.59 -8.92
N LYS A 187 -1.79 8.57 -9.53
CA LYS A 187 -2.49 9.57 -8.78
C LYS A 187 -3.94 9.50 -9.23
N SER A 188 -4.87 9.31 -8.33
CA SER A 188 -6.27 9.21 -8.70
C SER A 188 -7.14 9.69 -7.56
N GLN A 189 -8.17 10.46 -7.87
CA GLN A 189 -9.03 10.94 -6.81
C GLN A 189 -9.75 9.79 -6.15
N LYS A 190 -10.16 8.80 -6.90
CA LYS A 190 -10.78 7.62 -6.33
C LYS A 190 -10.07 6.42 -6.89
N LEU A 191 -9.38 5.67 -6.06
CA LEU A 191 -8.64 4.51 -6.49
C LEU A 191 -9.20 3.29 -5.77
N HIS A 192 -9.65 2.32 -6.53
CA HIS A 192 -10.22 1.10 -5.95
C HIS A 192 -9.50 -0.11 -6.54
N VAL A 193 -8.92 -0.95 -5.69
CA VAL A 193 -8.22 -2.14 -6.14
C VAL A 193 -8.79 -3.32 -5.38
N GLN A 194 -9.15 -4.36 -6.09
CA GLN A 194 -9.69 -5.54 -5.47
C GLN A 194 -9.06 -6.77 -6.08
N THR A 195 -8.63 -7.73 -5.28
CA THR A 195 -8.11 -8.97 -5.81
C THR A 195 -8.72 -10.13 -5.05
N LYS A 196 -8.90 -11.26 -5.73
CA LYS A 196 -9.42 -12.42 -5.06
C LYS A 196 -8.29 -13.27 -4.53
N GLY A 197 -7.25 -13.47 -5.25
CA GLY A 197 -6.14 -14.29 -4.81
C GLY A 197 -4.78 -13.83 -5.20
N GLY A 198 -4.69 -12.70 -5.86
CA GLY A 198 -3.39 -12.22 -6.31
C GLY A 198 -2.78 -11.25 -5.32
N LYS A 199 -1.64 -10.65 -5.68
CA LYS A 199 -0.99 -9.68 -4.84
C LYS A 199 -1.35 -8.29 -5.29
N VAL A 200 -1.24 -7.33 -4.39
CA VAL A 200 -1.36 -5.92 -4.76
C VAL A 200 -0.05 -5.27 -4.36
N ILE A 201 0.61 -4.62 -5.29
CA ILE A 201 1.90 -3.99 -5.06
C ILE A 201 1.82 -2.53 -5.49
N CYS A 202 2.10 -1.61 -4.57
CA CYS A 202 2.12 -0.19 -4.89
C CYS A 202 3.54 0.27 -4.83
N LEU A 203 4.06 0.78 -5.94
CA LEU A 203 5.43 1.23 -6.06
C LEU A 203 5.48 2.73 -6.22
N GLY A 204 6.50 3.35 -5.69
CA GLY A 204 6.61 4.79 -5.73
C GLY A 204 5.53 5.38 -4.85
N THR A 205 5.05 6.55 -5.18
CA THR A 205 3.98 7.17 -4.42
C THR A 205 2.65 6.98 -5.15
N VAL A 206 1.69 6.41 -4.45
CA VAL A 206 0.34 6.29 -4.98
C VAL A 206 -0.50 7.28 -4.17
N TYR A 207 -1.18 8.18 -4.88
CA TYR A 207 -1.86 9.29 -4.24
C TYR A 207 -3.33 9.28 -4.54
N GLY A 208 -4.16 9.51 -3.54
CA GLY A 208 -5.60 9.64 -3.76
C GLY A 208 -6.42 9.20 -2.57
N ASN A 209 -7.71 9.03 -2.82
CA ASN A 209 -8.56 8.37 -1.86
C ASN A 209 -8.53 6.91 -2.27
N ILE A 210 -8.03 6.06 -1.39
CA ILE A 210 -7.62 4.74 -1.80
C ILE A 210 -8.37 3.66 -1.05
N ASN A 211 -8.84 2.66 -1.79
CA ASN A 211 -9.56 1.56 -1.21
C ASN A 211 -8.98 0.29 -1.81
N ILE A 212 -8.36 -0.57 -0.99
CA ILE A 212 -7.75 -1.80 -1.47
C ILE A 212 -8.34 -2.97 -0.68
N HIS A 213 -8.84 -3.96 -1.36
CA HIS A 213 -9.39 -5.13 -0.70
C HIS A 213 -8.76 -6.38 -1.30
N ALA A 214 -8.11 -7.19 -0.47
CA ALA A 214 -7.42 -8.38 -0.93
C ALA A 214 -7.97 -9.60 -0.20
N SER A 215 -8.59 -10.50 -0.94
CA SER A 215 -9.21 -11.69 -0.37
C SER A 215 -8.25 -12.86 -0.32
N ASP A 216 -8.67 -13.92 0.31
CA ASP A 216 -7.88 -15.14 0.45
C ASP A 216 -6.49 -14.85 1.03
N LYS A 217 -5.45 -15.39 0.47
CA LYS A 217 -4.12 -15.19 1.00
C LYS A 217 -3.36 -14.10 0.26
N SER A 218 -4.09 -13.18 -0.34
CA SER A 218 -3.48 -12.12 -1.11
C SER A 218 -2.72 -11.19 -0.20
N THR A 219 -1.53 -10.78 -0.61
CA THR A 219 -0.73 -9.85 0.17
C THR A 219 -0.82 -8.46 -0.44
N VAL A 220 -0.63 -7.45 0.39
CA VAL A 220 -0.61 -6.07 -0.07
C VAL A 220 0.72 -5.48 0.38
N THR A 221 1.52 -4.99 -0.56
CA THR A 221 2.83 -4.43 -0.28
C THR A 221 2.88 -3.03 -0.86
N ILE A 222 3.23 -2.05 -0.04
CA ILE A 222 3.14 -0.67 -0.44
C ILE A 222 4.41 0.09 -0.12
N ASP A 223 4.94 0.83 -1.08
CA ASP A 223 6.06 1.71 -0.83
C ASP A 223 5.54 2.95 -0.11
N LYS A 224 4.63 3.72 -0.71
CA LYS A 224 4.14 4.94 -0.09
C LYS A 224 2.76 5.27 -0.57
N LEU A 225 1.84 5.50 0.35
CA LEU A 225 0.52 6.00 0.03
C LEU A 225 0.37 7.36 0.65
N GLN A 226 -0.26 8.25 -0.09
CA GLN A 226 -0.53 9.57 0.39
C GLN A 226 -1.91 9.96 -0.06
N GLY A 227 -2.69 10.61 0.76
CA GLY A 227 -4.02 11.02 0.36
C GLY A 227 -4.85 11.42 1.56
N SER A 228 -6.13 11.67 1.35
CA SER A 228 -6.95 12.03 2.48
C SER A 228 -7.47 10.79 3.19
N THR A 229 -7.96 9.82 2.48
CA THR A 229 -8.53 8.64 3.10
C THR A 229 -7.98 7.37 2.46
N VAL A 230 -7.55 6.43 3.29
CA VAL A 230 -7.05 5.17 2.80
C VAL A 230 -7.75 4.05 3.58
N ASN A 231 -8.32 3.09 2.86
CA ASN A 231 -8.93 1.92 3.47
C ASN A 231 -8.30 0.70 2.84
N ILE A 232 -7.68 -0.17 3.63
CA ILE A 232 -7.07 -1.37 3.11
C ILE A 232 -7.50 -2.55 3.96
N SER A 233 -7.99 -3.61 3.35
CA SER A 233 -8.32 -4.80 4.09
C SER A 233 -7.77 -6.05 3.43
N THR A 234 -7.26 -6.96 4.23
CA THR A 234 -6.81 -8.26 3.74
C THR A 234 -7.53 -9.33 4.53
N GLU A 235 -7.64 -10.52 3.98
CA GLU A 235 -8.23 -11.61 4.72
C GLU A 235 -7.14 -12.42 5.41
N ASP A 236 -6.32 -13.16 4.66
CA ASP A 236 -5.32 -14.00 5.26
C ASP A 236 -3.94 -13.67 4.75
N GLY A 237 -3.73 -12.55 4.15
CA GLY A 237 -2.43 -12.18 3.63
C GLY A 237 -1.81 -11.10 4.45
N LEU A 238 -0.53 -10.89 4.25
CA LEU A 238 0.19 -9.85 4.96
C LEU A 238 -0.11 -8.50 4.37
N LEU A 239 -0.08 -7.48 5.22
CA LEU A 239 -0.23 -6.12 4.77
C LEU A 239 1.03 -5.40 5.22
N GLU A 240 1.83 -4.90 4.27
CA GLU A 240 3.05 -4.19 4.57
C GLU A 240 3.09 -2.85 3.88
N ALA A 241 3.35 -1.78 4.59
CA ALA A 241 3.48 -0.46 4.00
C ALA A 241 4.66 0.26 4.61
N LYS A 242 5.55 0.83 3.76
CA LYS A 242 6.71 1.52 4.29
C LYS A 242 6.37 2.92 4.73
N TYR A 243 5.55 3.64 3.98
CA TYR A 243 5.19 5.00 4.32
C TYR A 243 3.71 5.21 4.10
N LEU A 244 3.02 5.78 5.09
CA LEU A 244 1.60 6.04 4.97
C LEU A 244 1.35 7.43 5.52
N TYR A 245 1.08 8.39 4.63
CA TYR A 245 0.86 9.77 5.00
C TYR A 245 -0.54 10.18 4.58
N THR A 246 -1.46 10.15 5.52
CA THR A 246 -2.86 10.39 5.18
C THR A 246 -3.52 11.17 6.28
N GLU A 247 -4.66 11.75 5.98
CA GLU A 247 -5.45 12.36 7.04
C GLU A 247 -6.09 11.27 7.86
N SER A 248 -6.61 10.24 7.20
CA SER A 248 -7.31 9.19 7.90
C SER A 248 -7.07 7.87 7.20
N SER A 249 -6.63 6.85 7.92
CA SER A 249 -6.39 5.53 7.35
C SER A 249 -7.00 4.44 8.19
N PHE A 250 -7.60 3.46 7.53
CA PHE A 250 -8.15 2.29 8.19
C PHE A 250 -7.53 1.07 7.54
N LEU A 251 -6.77 0.28 8.29
CA LEU A 251 -6.14 -0.90 7.75
C LEU A 251 -6.57 -2.10 8.58
N SER A 252 -7.00 -3.16 7.96
CA SER A 252 -7.43 -4.33 8.70
C SER A 252 -6.95 -5.62 8.06
N SER A 253 -6.75 -6.64 8.85
CA SER A 253 -6.40 -7.96 8.37
C SER A 253 -7.14 -8.98 9.23
N ALA A 254 -7.75 -9.96 8.62
CA ALA A 254 -8.45 -10.96 9.42
C ALA A 254 -7.45 -11.92 10.06
N ALA A 255 -6.41 -12.30 9.36
CA ALA A 255 -5.47 -13.31 9.90
C ALA A 255 -3.98 -12.96 9.85
N UNK A 256 -3.56 -12.08 9.09
CA UNK A 256 -2.23 -11.92 8.94
C UNK A 256 -1.77 -10.75 9.70
N ASP A 257 -0.79 -10.48 9.56
CA ASP A 257 0.00 -9.47 10.23
C ASP A 257 -0.05 -8.16 9.47
N ILE A 258 0.07 -7.13 10.18
CA ILE A 258 0.15 -5.79 9.60
C ILE A 258 1.48 -5.21 10.03
N THR A 259 2.31 -4.80 9.08
CA THR A 259 3.63 -4.24 9.35
C THR A 259 3.75 -2.89 8.66
N LEU A 260 3.93 -1.84 9.45
CA LEU A 260 3.97 -0.50 8.89
C LEU A 260 5.28 0.16 9.27
N GLY A 261 5.84 0.90 8.34
CA GLY A 261 7.07 1.63 8.59
C GLY A 261 6.78 2.96 9.23
N ASN A 262 6.68 4.02 8.42
CA ASN A 262 6.44 5.35 8.95
C ASN A 262 5.02 5.77 8.71
N MET A 263 4.32 6.13 9.79
CA MET A 263 2.93 6.46 9.71
C MET A 263 2.70 7.86 10.12
N HIS A 264 1.79 8.56 9.46
CA HIS A 264 1.51 9.93 9.79
C HIS A 264 0.01 10.15 9.59
N GLY A 265 -0.61 10.84 10.51
CA GLY A 265 -2.02 11.15 10.42
C GLY A 265 -2.83 10.35 11.42
N ASN A 266 -4.11 10.18 11.13
CA ASN A 266 -5.03 9.53 12.03
C ASN A 266 -5.20 8.10 11.55
N ILE A 267 -4.61 7.14 12.22
CA ILE A 267 -4.50 5.78 11.71
C ILE A 267 -5.22 4.80 12.62
N THR A 268 -6.04 3.95 12.04
CA THR A 268 -6.71 2.88 12.76
C THR A 268 -6.30 1.54 12.17
N LEU A 269 -5.79 0.63 13.00
CA LEU A 269 -5.33 -0.67 12.56
C LEU A 269 -6.09 -1.74 13.33
N HIS A 270 -6.53 -2.76 12.64
CA HIS A 270 -7.22 -3.85 13.30
C HIS A 270 -6.79 -5.20 12.71
N SER A 271 -6.40 -6.13 13.56
CA SER A 271 -6.12 -7.47 13.11
C SER A 271 -6.87 -8.42 14.03
N ASN A 272 -7.41 -9.48 13.51
CA ASN A 272 -8.08 -10.40 14.38
C ASN A 272 -7.06 -11.36 14.96
N MET A 273 -6.22 -11.98 14.16
CA MET A 273 -5.27 -12.94 14.66
C MET A 273 -3.83 -12.56 14.56
N GLY A 274 -3.50 -11.63 13.74
CA GLY A 274 -2.11 -11.33 13.46
C GLY A 274 -1.49 -10.29 14.35
N ASN A 275 -0.19 -10.12 14.22
CA ASN A 275 0.56 -9.12 14.96
C ASN A 275 0.51 -7.79 14.25
N ILE A 276 0.68 -6.73 15.00
CA ILE A 276 0.73 -5.39 14.45
C ILE A 276 2.06 -4.78 14.84
N THR A 277 2.84 -4.34 13.85
CA THR A 277 4.13 -3.71 14.08
C THR A 277 4.15 -2.35 13.39
N VAL A 278 4.50 -1.31 14.13
CA VAL A 278 4.62 0.04 13.57
C VAL A 278 5.99 0.56 13.95
N ASP A 279 6.85 0.78 12.95
CA ASP A 279 8.22 1.22 13.21
C ASP A 279 8.30 2.67 13.67
N SER A 280 7.42 3.53 13.22
CA SER A 280 7.44 4.91 13.65
C SER A 280 6.06 5.52 13.45
N SER A 281 5.53 6.13 14.48
CA SER A 281 4.22 6.71 14.41
C SER A 281 4.25 8.15 14.86
N SER A 282 3.69 9.05 14.05
CA SER A 282 3.52 10.43 14.45
C SER A 282 2.09 10.80 14.13
N GLY A 283 1.33 11.24 15.08
CA GLY A 283 -0.07 11.56 14.91
C GLY A 283 -0.92 10.72 15.85
N CYS A 284 -2.11 10.36 15.43
CA CYS A 284 -3.00 9.57 16.26
C CYS A 284 -3.04 8.14 15.77
N LEU A 285 -2.97 7.20 16.68
CA LEU A 285 -2.92 5.80 16.31
C LEU A 285 -3.87 5.01 17.19
N LYS A 286 -4.71 4.17 16.59
CA LYS A 286 -5.56 3.28 17.32
C LYS A 286 -5.32 1.90 16.73
N ALA A 287 -4.79 0.96 17.50
CA ALA A 287 -4.46 -0.36 16.99
C ALA A 287 -5.04 -1.43 17.91
N SER A 288 -5.67 -2.43 17.34
CA SER A 288 -6.22 -3.51 18.12
C SER A 288 -6.02 -4.85 17.43
N THR A 289 -5.80 -5.89 18.23
CA THR A 289 -5.72 -7.24 17.71
C THR A 289 -6.35 -8.17 18.74
N HIS A 290 -6.94 -9.25 18.30
CA HIS A 290 -7.55 -10.17 19.23
C HIS A 290 -6.48 -11.13 19.78
N LEU A 291 -5.73 -11.81 18.93
CA LEU A 291 -4.75 -12.76 19.37
C LEU A 291 -3.30 -12.32 19.32
N GLY A 292 -2.99 -11.40 18.50
CA GLY A 292 -1.59 -11.09 18.22
C GLY A 292 -0.94 -10.12 19.19
N ALA A 293 0.31 -9.84 18.96
CA ALA A 293 1.05 -8.87 19.74
C ALA A 293 1.10 -7.53 19.00
N ILE A 294 1.31 -6.45 19.74
CA ILE A 294 1.46 -5.14 19.16
C ILE A 294 2.82 -4.60 19.54
N ASP A 295 3.57 -4.07 18.57
CA ASP A 295 4.90 -3.53 18.79
C ASP A 295 4.94 -2.19 18.08
N VAL A 296 4.99 -1.09 18.81
CA VAL A 296 4.89 0.24 18.23
C VAL A 296 5.95 1.16 18.78
N TYR A 297 6.56 1.99 17.92
CA TYR A 297 7.44 3.06 18.35
C TYR A 297 6.71 4.37 18.12
N VAL A 298 6.58 5.20 19.15
CA VAL A 298 5.86 6.46 19.07
C VAL A 298 6.87 7.59 19.16
N SER A 299 7.06 8.32 18.05
CA SER A 299 8.02 9.40 18.02
C SER A 299 7.39 10.73 18.38
N GLN A 300 6.16 10.97 17.95
CA GLN A 300 5.42 12.15 18.29
C GLN A 300 4.00 11.70 18.36
N LEU A 301 3.18 12.36 19.14
CA LEU A 301 1.85 11.86 19.18
C LEU A 301 0.78 12.88 19.47
N GLY A 302 -0.42 12.56 19.08
CA GLY A 302 -1.60 13.10 19.59
C GLY A 302 -2.16 12.11 20.58
N LYS A 303 -2.85 11.08 20.10
CA LYS A 303 -3.43 10.09 20.96
C LYS A 303 -3.12 8.71 20.46
N VAL A 304 -2.67 7.83 21.34
CA VAL A 304 -2.33 6.48 20.93
C VAL A 304 -3.14 5.51 21.82
N GLU A 305 -3.85 4.60 21.20
CA GLU A 305 -4.67 3.65 21.92
C GLU A 305 -4.38 2.26 21.35
N LEU A 306 -3.89 1.35 22.18
CA LEU A 306 -3.48 0.03 21.74
C LEU A 306 -4.19 -1.02 22.57
N LYS A 307 -4.69 -2.06 21.92
CA LYS A 307 -5.34 -3.12 22.65
C LYS A 307 -5.06 -4.48 22.05
N SER A 308 -4.59 -5.43 22.86
CA SER A 308 -4.45 -6.81 22.43
C SER A 308 -5.25 -7.66 23.42
N HIS A 309 -6.24 -8.39 22.92
CA HIS A 309 -7.09 -9.13 23.81
C HIS A 309 -6.36 -10.30 24.45
N GLU A 310 -5.61 -11.07 23.66
CA GLU A 310 -4.90 -12.22 24.17
C GLU A 310 -3.39 -12.07 24.23
N GLY A 311 -2.82 -11.17 23.53
CA GLY A 311 -1.36 -11.06 23.41
C GLY A 311 -0.79 -9.93 24.24
N SER A 312 0.45 -9.59 23.96
CA SER A 312 1.18 -8.56 24.71
C SER A 312 1.46 -7.35 23.88
N ILE A 313 1.80 -6.23 24.51
CA ILE A 313 2.06 -4.98 23.83
C ILE A 313 3.41 -4.44 24.25
N LEU A 314 4.22 -4.07 23.25
CA LEU A 314 5.49 -3.40 23.50
C LEU A 314 5.35 -1.98 22.96
N VAL A 315 5.53 -0.99 23.81
CA VAL A 315 5.45 0.41 23.41
C VAL A 315 6.82 1.00 23.62
N LYS A 316 7.42 1.52 22.54
CA LYS A 316 8.70 2.18 22.59
C LYS A 316 8.43 3.65 22.31
N VAL A 317 8.98 4.56 23.07
CA VAL A 317 8.72 5.96 22.88
C VAL A 317 10.01 6.74 22.82
N ALA A 318 9.97 7.88 22.18
CA ALA A 318 11.12 8.78 22.17
C ALA A 318 11.29 9.27 23.59
N SER A 319 12.55 9.42 24.03
CA SER A 319 12.82 9.74 25.41
C SER A 319 12.25 11.09 25.83
N SER A 320 12.07 12.01 24.90
CA SER A 320 11.55 13.33 25.22
C SER A 320 10.05 13.44 25.06
N LEU A 321 9.37 12.36 24.75
CA LEU A 321 7.95 12.44 24.47
C LEU A 321 7.19 12.84 25.72
N GLN A 322 6.20 13.70 25.59
CA GLN A 322 5.36 14.09 26.69
C GLN A 322 3.99 13.47 26.48
N ALA A 323 3.55 12.67 27.42
CA ALA A 323 2.27 11.99 27.27
C ALA A 323 1.72 11.54 28.62
N ARG A 324 0.40 11.48 28.71
CA ARG A 324 -0.25 10.91 29.86
C ARG A 324 -0.31 9.42 29.57
N LEU A 325 0.02 8.59 30.55
CA LEU A 325 0.06 7.15 30.34
C LEU A 325 -1.07 6.46 31.09
N GLU A 326 -1.65 5.43 30.46
CA GLU A 326 -2.61 4.59 31.12
C GLU A 326 -2.36 3.18 30.58
N LEU A 327 -1.68 2.34 31.37
CA LEU A 327 -1.23 1.03 30.91
C LEU A 327 -1.91 -0.04 31.78
N SER A 328 -2.60 -0.97 31.15
CA SER A 328 -3.36 -1.99 31.87
C SER A 328 -3.06 -3.36 31.29
N GLY A 329 -2.64 -4.30 32.11
CA GLY A 329 -2.34 -5.63 31.65
C GLY A 329 -2.25 -6.61 32.77
N LYS A 330 -1.97 -7.86 32.45
CA LYS A 330 -1.78 -8.83 33.47
C LYS A 330 -0.50 -8.47 34.20
N GLU A 331 0.49 -7.98 33.45
CA GLU A 331 1.71 -7.45 34.02
C GLU A 331 2.05 -6.20 33.26
N VAL A 332 2.60 -5.19 33.93
CA VAL A 332 3.01 -3.96 33.28
C VAL A 332 4.42 -3.63 33.74
N ASP A 333 5.34 -3.47 32.79
CA ASP A 333 6.73 -3.19 33.08
C ASP A 333 7.11 -1.87 32.45
N VAL A 334 7.34 -0.84 33.25
CA VAL A 334 7.76 0.47 32.75
C VAL A 334 9.26 0.58 33.00
N ASN A 335 10.05 0.78 31.94
CA ASN A 335 11.48 0.82 32.05
C ASN A 335 11.90 2.00 32.91
N SER A 336 12.90 1.80 33.74
CA SER A 336 13.34 2.84 34.65
C SER A 336 13.89 4.09 33.96
N GLU A 337 14.22 3.97 32.70
CA GLU A 337 14.72 5.15 32.01
C GLU A 337 13.59 6.09 31.61
N VAL A 338 12.34 5.68 31.75
CA VAL A 338 11.24 6.55 31.40
C VAL A 338 10.92 7.39 32.63
N HIS A 339 10.86 8.70 32.45
CA HIS A 339 10.57 9.58 33.57
C HIS A 339 9.07 9.78 33.70
N VAL A 340 8.47 9.20 34.70
CA VAL A 340 7.03 9.30 34.89
C VAL A 340 6.74 9.97 36.21
N GLN A 341 5.97 11.05 36.17
CA GLN A 341 5.57 11.76 37.35
C GLN A 341 4.15 11.34 37.72
N GLU A 342 3.79 11.50 38.95
CA GLU A 342 2.45 11.19 39.45
C GLU A 342 2.07 9.75 39.15
N MET A 343 3.04 8.85 39.26
CA MET A 343 2.79 7.49 38.92
C MET A 343 1.92 6.81 39.95
N ALA A 344 0.88 6.15 39.54
CA ALA A 344 -0.02 5.42 40.42
C ALA A 344 -0.22 4.00 39.90
N GLU A 345 -0.26 3.06 40.79
CA GLU A 345 -0.41 1.68 40.41
C GLU A 345 -1.60 1.10 41.17
N ALA A 346 -2.49 0.41 40.49
CA ALA A 346 -3.65 -0.22 41.11
C ALA A 346 -3.73 -1.66 40.63
N HIS A 347 -4.28 -2.53 41.46
CA HIS A 347 -4.44 -3.92 41.08
C HIS A 347 -5.92 -4.22 41.02
N LYS A 348 -6.36 -4.79 39.89
CA LYS A 348 -7.75 -5.05 39.75
C LYS A 348 -7.96 -6.28 38.92
N ASP A 349 -8.82 -7.20 39.31
CA ASP A 349 -9.12 -8.39 38.53
C ASP A 349 -7.91 -9.15 38.07
N ASP A 350 -6.99 -9.40 38.91
CA ASP A 350 -5.76 -10.11 38.62
C ASP A 350 -4.87 -9.33 37.66
N GLY A 351 -5.09 -8.09 37.45
CA GLY A 351 -4.26 -7.29 36.58
C GLY A 351 -3.71 -6.08 37.29
N VAL A 352 -2.94 -5.31 36.55
CA VAL A 352 -2.28 -4.11 37.05
C VAL A 352 -2.61 -2.96 36.14
N ILE A 353 -2.90 -1.79 36.71
CA ILE A 353 -3.09 -0.58 35.92
C ILE A 353 -2.11 0.45 36.42
N ILE A 354 -1.31 1.00 35.52
CA ILE A 354 -0.37 2.06 35.86
C ILE A 354 -0.76 3.32 35.11
N THR A 355 -0.83 4.44 35.82
CA THR A 355 -1.09 5.73 35.20
C THR A 355 0.01 6.67 35.58
N GLY A 356 0.21 7.71 34.80
CA GLY A 356 1.22 8.71 35.13
C GLY A 356 1.38 9.73 34.03
N LEU A 357 2.27 10.67 34.24
CA LEU A 357 2.56 11.70 33.28
C LEU A 357 4.03 11.59 32.90
N MET A 358 4.32 11.40 31.63
CA MET A 358 5.66 11.22 31.17
C MET A 358 6.25 12.55 30.80
N ASN A 359 7.41 12.87 31.34
CA ASN A 359 8.13 14.11 31.07
C ASN A 359 7.28 15.35 31.32
N GLN A 360 6.53 15.32 32.43
CA GLN A 360 5.73 16.47 32.84
C GLN A 360 4.69 16.86 31.80
N ALA A 361 4.06 15.94 31.18
CA ALA A 361 3.05 16.23 30.20
C ALA A 361 1.85 16.90 30.84
N SER A 362 1.14 17.69 30.06
CA SER A 362 -0.09 18.25 30.58
C SER A 362 -1.13 17.14 30.53
N LYS A 363 -2.21 17.29 31.29
CA LYS A 363 -3.09 16.21 31.43
C LYS A 363 -4.04 15.91 30.34
N HIS A 364 -4.20 16.69 29.38
CA HIS A 364 -5.32 16.58 28.56
C HIS A 364 -5.23 16.25 27.10
N GLU A 365 -4.20 16.45 26.44
CA GLU A 365 -4.25 16.34 25.03
C GLU A 365 -3.53 15.19 24.38
N LYS A 366 -2.47 14.73 24.99
CA LYS A 366 -1.67 13.71 24.38
C LYS A 366 -1.60 12.53 25.33
N TRP A 367 -1.97 11.39 24.90
CA TRP A 367 -1.97 10.26 25.80
C TRP A 367 -1.65 8.95 25.08
N ILE A 368 -1.14 7.99 25.86
CA ILE A 368 -0.91 6.66 25.38
C ILE A 368 -1.69 5.73 26.31
N LYS A 369 -2.64 4.99 25.74
CA LYS A 369 -3.39 4.01 26.49
C LYS A 369 -3.09 2.66 25.88
N ALA A 370 -2.69 1.70 26.70
CA ALA A 370 -2.42 0.35 26.21
C ALA A 370 -3.10 -0.64 27.16
N ASP A 371 -3.78 -1.62 26.59
CA ASP A 371 -4.54 -2.58 27.35
C ASP A 371 -4.29 -3.99 26.82
N ALA A 372 -3.70 -4.84 27.66
CA ALA A 372 -3.45 -6.23 27.29
C ALA A 372 -3.90 -7.10 28.48
N PRO A 373 -5.20 -7.33 28.61
CA PRO A 373 -5.72 -7.98 29.81
C PRO A 373 -5.18 -9.36 30.10
N LYS A 374 -4.69 -10.08 29.09
CA LYS A 374 -4.13 -11.38 29.31
C LYS A 374 -2.65 -11.42 29.02
N GLY A 375 -2.03 -10.31 28.81
CA GLY A 375 -0.62 -10.26 28.45
C GLY A 375 0.14 -9.22 29.22
N THR A 376 1.35 -8.95 28.76
CA THR A 376 2.24 -8.01 29.41
C THR A 376 2.35 -6.76 28.60
N ILE A 377 2.41 -5.62 29.27
CA ILE A 377 2.72 -4.38 28.61
C ILE A 377 4.13 -4.02 28.98
N ASN A 378 5.00 -3.84 27.98
CA ASN A 378 6.35 -3.38 28.18
C ASN A 378 6.43 -1.99 27.62
N PHE A 379 6.80 -1.03 28.46
CA PHE A 379 6.88 0.38 28.04
C PHE A 379 8.32 0.83 28.24
N ARG A 380 8.99 1.23 27.14
CA ARG A 380 10.38 1.62 27.23
C ARG A 380 10.70 2.84 26.45
N SER A 381 11.74 3.53 26.83
CA SER A 381 12.24 4.66 26.13
C SER A 381 13.30 4.18 25.16
N GLN A 382 13.34 4.76 23.96
CA GLN A 382 14.31 4.35 22.97
C GLN A 382 14.66 5.57 22.16
N SER A 383 15.93 5.86 21.98
CA SER A 383 16.30 7.01 21.21
C SER A 383 16.07 6.71 19.72
N TRP A 384 16.01 7.77 18.95
CA TRP A 384 15.83 7.61 17.52
C TRP A 384 16.99 6.81 16.97
N PHE A 385 18.18 7.03 17.48
CA PHE A 385 19.33 6.34 17.00
C PHE A 385 19.21 4.83 17.31
N GLN A 386 18.69 4.48 18.47
CA GLN A 386 18.55 3.11 18.80
C GLN A 386 17.48 2.48 17.92
N SER A 387 16.48 3.27 17.56
CA SER A 387 15.45 2.76 16.73
C SER A 387 16.00 2.42 15.34
N LEU A 388 16.89 3.24 14.81
CA LEU A 388 17.48 2.96 13.53
C LEU A 388 18.30 1.69 13.58
N LYS A 389 19.01 1.46 14.64
CA LYS A 389 19.84 0.29 14.71
C LYS A 389 18.98 -0.96 14.73
N LEU A 390 17.82 -0.90 15.32
CA LEU A 390 17.03 -2.08 15.38
C LEU A 390 16.43 -2.41 14.01
N GLN A 391 16.38 -1.48 13.12
CA GLN A 391 15.80 -1.75 11.84
C GLN A 391 16.79 -2.47 10.94
N ASP A 392 18.05 -2.45 11.24
CA ASP A 392 19.02 -3.15 10.45
C ASP A 392 19.10 -4.59 10.90
#